data_b8574346f0c85fbcacb20df179024be7
#
_entry.id   b8574346f0c85fbcacb20df179024be7
#
_cell.length_a   1.000
_cell.length_b   1.000
_cell.length_c   1.000
_cell.angle_alpha   90.00
_cell.angle_beta   90.00
_cell.angle_gamma   90.00
#
_symmetry.space_group_name_H-M   'P 1'
#
loop_
_entity.id
_entity.type
_entity.pdbx_description
1 polymer ?
#
loop_
_entity_poly.entity_id
_entity_poly.type
_entity_poly.pdbx_seq_one_letter_code
_entity_poly.pdbx_strand_id
1 'polypeptide(L)'
;MEYNDRVEGGVGKQAEDIFEQHLTDLGLVKQKDWLKSATSPWEHSIDFFWYYTDIITVPDYIFNRRDKLYLTEVKGTKKIKFSDMVKLRELYERAKDYPEVKVGITYVNIKTKEVKWYSFDEVLKMWDSVKEHHTYHEKDFKGQEKRYKILPL
;
A
#
# COMPACT_ATOMS: atom_id res chain seq x y z
N MET A 1 -5.15 -20.39 10.01
CA MET A 1 -5.43 -19.03 10.53
C MET A 1 -6.76 -18.56 9.95
N GLU A 2 -7.69 -18.29 10.78
CA GLU A 2 -9.00 -17.80 10.35
C GLU A 2 -8.90 -16.38 9.80
N TYR A 3 -9.90 -15.98 9.01
CA TYR A 3 -9.92 -14.65 8.39
C TYR A 3 -9.79 -13.52 9.42
N ASN A 4 -10.50 -13.63 10.55
CA ASN A 4 -10.46 -12.62 11.60
C ASN A 4 -9.07 -12.47 12.22
N ASP A 5 -8.35 -13.57 12.41
CA ASP A 5 -6.98 -13.53 12.94
C ASP A 5 -6.04 -12.81 12.00
N ARG A 6 -6.25 -12.95 10.69
CA ARG A 6 -5.46 -12.22 9.68
C ARG A 6 -5.77 -10.72 9.66
N VAL A 7 -7.03 -10.37 9.85
CA VAL A 7 -7.47 -8.96 9.82
C VAL A 7 -7.08 -8.23 11.10
N GLU A 8 -7.25 -8.88 12.26
CA GLU A 8 -7.04 -8.24 13.56
C GLU A 8 -5.61 -8.38 14.11
N GLY A 9 -4.94 -9.49 13.84
CA GLY A 9 -3.62 -9.81 14.39
C GLY A 9 -2.56 -10.13 13.35
N GLY A 10 -2.87 -10.09 12.06
CA GLY A 10 -1.94 -10.45 10.99
C GLY A 10 -0.85 -9.42 10.73
N VAL A 11 0.13 -9.82 9.92
CA VAL A 11 1.28 -8.98 9.54
C VAL A 11 0.84 -7.65 8.92
N GLY A 12 -0.19 -7.67 8.08
CA GLY A 12 -0.73 -6.45 7.47
C GLY A 12 -1.23 -5.44 8.50
N LYS A 13 -1.97 -5.89 9.50
CA LYS A 13 -2.48 -5.03 10.57
C LYS A 13 -1.34 -4.49 11.43
N GLN A 14 -0.37 -5.33 11.76
CA GLN A 14 0.82 -4.92 12.51
C GLN A 14 1.61 -3.85 11.75
N ALA A 15 1.80 -4.05 10.44
CA ALA A 15 2.49 -3.08 9.59
C ALA A 15 1.75 -1.74 9.55
N GLU A 16 0.44 -1.77 9.41
CA GLU A 16 -0.38 -0.55 9.41
C GLU A 16 -0.28 0.18 10.75
N ASP A 17 -0.37 -0.53 11.87
CA ASP A 17 -0.26 0.09 13.20
C ASP A 17 1.10 0.76 13.40
N ILE A 18 2.18 0.11 12.99
CA ILE A 18 3.53 0.67 13.04
C ILE A 18 3.63 1.91 12.14
N PHE A 19 3.06 1.83 10.94
CA PHE A 19 3.06 2.96 10.02
C PHE A 19 2.28 4.16 10.58
N GLU A 20 1.12 3.93 11.14
CA GLU A 20 0.31 5.01 11.75
C GLU A 20 1.05 5.65 12.93
N GLN A 21 1.75 4.85 13.75
CA GLN A 21 2.59 5.38 14.81
C GLN A 21 3.76 6.19 14.23
N HIS A 22 4.35 5.74 13.14
CA HIS A 22 5.41 6.47 12.46
C HIS A 22 4.93 7.84 11.98
N LEU A 23 3.73 7.92 11.37
CA LEU A 23 3.14 9.18 10.94
C LEU A 23 2.92 10.12 12.14
N THR A 24 2.44 9.58 13.26
CA THR A 24 2.25 10.33 14.50
C THR A 24 3.59 10.86 15.04
N ASP A 25 4.63 10.04 15.02
CA ASP A 25 5.97 10.42 15.46
C ASP A 25 6.59 11.52 14.59
N LEU A 26 6.19 11.58 13.31
CA LEU A 26 6.58 12.65 12.40
C LEU A 26 5.80 13.96 12.65
N GLY A 27 4.85 13.94 13.56
CA GLY A 27 4.00 15.11 13.84
C GLY A 27 2.80 15.26 12.91
N LEU A 28 2.48 14.23 12.13
CA LEU A 28 1.34 14.26 11.21
C LEU A 28 0.06 13.86 11.94
N VAL A 29 -0.98 14.64 11.77
CA VAL A 29 -2.26 14.48 12.47
C VAL A 29 -3.27 13.79 11.58
N LYS A 30 -3.90 12.73 12.09
CA LYS A 30 -4.95 11.98 11.37
C LYS A 30 -6.08 12.91 10.94
N GLN A 31 -6.58 12.71 9.73
CA GLN A 31 -7.63 13.50 9.09
C GLN A 31 -7.25 14.92 8.70
N LYS A 32 -6.09 15.38 9.12
CA LYS A 32 -5.54 16.67 8.71
C LYS A 32 -4.38 16.46 7.74
N ASP A 33 -3.42 15.61 8.13
CA ASP A 33 -2.21 15.38 7.37
C ASP A 33 -2.17 14.00 6.72
N TRP A 34 -2.97 13.05 7.21
CA TRP A 34 -3.04 11.71 6.64
C TRP A 34 -4.41 11.05 6.83
N LEU A 35 -4.69 10.10 5.94
CA LEU A 35 -5.93 9.33 5.93
C LEU A 35 -5.64 7.89 5.54
N LYS A 36 -6.32 6.97 6.20
CA LYS A 36 -6.42 5.59 5.75
C LYS A 36 -7.57 5.52 4.76
N SER A 37 -7.27 5.19 3.51
CA SER A 37 -8.24 5.31 2.44
C SER A 37 -8.81 4.00 1.96
N ALA A 38 -8.09 2.92 2.13
CA ALA A 38 -8.57 1.62 1.69
C ALA A 38 -9.28 0.92 2.81
N THR A 39 -10.55 0.92 2.79
CA THR A 39 -11.12 0.42 3.84
C THR A 39 -12.39 -0.29 3.90
N SER A 40 -12.79 -0.75 5.01
CA SER A 40 -14.13 -1.22 5.26
C SER A 40 -15.11 -0.05 5.08
N PRO A 41 -16.35 -0.32 4.66
CA PRO A 41 -17.35 0.74 4.49
C PRO A 41 -17.73 1.44 5.80
N TRP A 42 -17.20 0.96 6.91
CA TRP A 42 -17.45 1.51 8.25
C TRP A 42 -16.47 2.60 8.67
N GLU A 43 -15.31 2.68 8.00
CA GLU A 43 -14.36 3.75 8.24
C GLU A 43 -14.64 4.88 7.25
N HIS A 44 -14.39 6.11 7.68
CA HIS A 44 -14.60 7.28 6.82
C HIS A 44 -13.67 7.21 5.62
N SER A 45 -14.15 6.58 4.54
CA SER A 45 -13.48 6.62 3.27
C SER A 45 -13.58 8.03 2.71
N ILE A 46 -12.60 8.40 1.93
CA ILE A 46 -12.65 9.69 1.25
C ILE A 46 -13.67 9.55 0.12
N ASP A 47 -14.81 10.17 0.27
CA ASP A 47 -15.88 10.16 -0.73
C ASP A 47 -15.38 10.54 -2.12
N PHE A 48 -14.38 11.39 -2.17
CA PHE A 48 -13.70 11.80 -3.39
C PHE A 48 -13.23 10.61 -4.24
N PHE A 49 -12.61 9.57 -3.63
CA PHE A 49 -12.13 8.42 -4.39
C PHE A 49 -13.26 7.52 -4.86
N TRP A 50 -14.34 7.47 -4.13
CA TRP A 50 -15.51 6.69 -4.50
C TRP A 50 -16.24 7.26 -5.72
N TYR A 51 -16.22 8.58 -5.88
CA TYR A 51 -16.89 9.25 -6.98
C TYR A 51 -16.05 9.35 -8.26
N TYR A 52 -14.72 9.47 -8.13
CA TYR A 52 -13.87 9.84 -9.26
C TYR A 52 -12.89 8.75 -9.69
N THR A 53 -12.79 7.65 -8.94
CA THR A 53 -11.89 6.54 -9.27
C THR A 53 -12.59 5.21 -9.06
N ASP A 54 -12.10 4.16 -9.73
CA ASP A 54 -12.51 2.81 -9.40
C ASP A 54 -12.04 2.44 -8.00
N ILE A 55 -12.87 1.73 -7.26
CA ILE A 55 -12.59 1.28 -5.89
C ILE A 55 -11.24 0.54 -5.79
N ILE A 56 -10.89 -0.19 -6.85
CA ILE A 56 -9.65 -0.96 -6.92
C ILE A 56 -8.38 -0.10 -7.00
N THR A 57 -8.50 1.17 -7.32
CA THR A 57 -7.36 2.08 -7.45
C THR A 57 -7.15 2.98 -6.23
N VAL A 58 -7.81 2.69 -5.12
CA VAL A 58 -7.66 3.47 -3.89
C VAL A 58 -6.40 2.99 -3.16
N PRO A 59 -5.46 3.89 -2.80
CA PRO A 59 -4.29 3.49 -2.01
C PRO A 59 -4.67 3.14 -0.58
N ASP A 60 -3.81 2.42 0.14
CA ASP A 60 -4.07 2.11 1.56
C ASP A 60 -4.07 3.37 2.40
N TYR A 61 -3.13 4.27 2.14
CA TYR A 61 -2.98 5.53 2.86
C TYR A 61 -2.63 6.67 1.95
N ILE A 62 -3.08 7.86 2.35
CA ILE A 62 -2.69 9.14 1.75
C ILE A 62 -2.11 9.99 2.87
N PHE A 63 -0.92 10.54 2.67
CA PHE A 63 -0.35 11.47 3.64
C PHE A 63 0.36 12.63 2.96
N ASN A 64 0.32 13.78 3.63
CA ASN A 64 0.92 15.01 3.15
C ASN A 64 2.18 15.30 3.99
N ARG A 65 3.29 15.52 3.33
CA ARG A 65 4.53 15.85 4.00
C ARG A 65 5.41 16.72 3.10
N ARG A 66 5.88 17.85 3.64
CA ARG A 66 6.77 18.76 2.92
C ARG A 66 6.23 19.18 1.54
N ASP A 67 4.96 19.56 1.51
CA ASP A 67 4.23 19.99 0.31
C ASP A 67 4.10 18.91 -0.77
N LYS A 68 4.26 17.65 -0.40
CA LYS A 68 4.04 16.51 -1.28
C LYS A 68 2.93 15.62 -0.76
N LEU A 69 2.11 15.11 -1.66
CA LEU A 69 1.04 14.17 -1.35
C LEU A 69 1.50 12.77 -1.72
N TYR A 70 1.51 11.87 -0.75
CA TYR A 70 1.94 10.50 -0.93
C TYR A 70 0.74 9.57 -0.96
N LEU A 71 0.64 8.79 -2.04
CA LEU A 71 -0.34 7.71 -2.18
C LEU A 71 0.42 6.41 -2.01
N THR A 72 0.16 5.66 -0.94
CA THR A 72 1.01 4.54 -0.60
C THR A 72 0.25 3.28 -0.23
N GLU A 73 0.79 2.14 -0.66
CA GLU A 73 0.43 0.83 -0.13
C GLU A 73 1.37 0.53 1.05
N VAL A 74 0.84 -0.03 2.12
CA VAL A 74 1.63 -0.42 3.28
C VAL A 74 1.84 -1.93 3.26
N LYS A 75 3.10 -2.35 3.31
CA LYS A 75 3.48 -3.76 3.28
C LYS A 75 4.33 -4.13 4.49
N GLY A 76 3.94 -5.21 5.17
CA GLY A 76 4.71 -5.77 6.29
C GLY A 76 5.59 -6.95 5.87
N THR A 77 5.54 -7.35 4.61
CA THR A 77 6.40 -8.39 4.03
C THR A 77 6.98 -7.90 2.72
N LYS A 78 7.98 -8.62 2.23
CA LYS A 78 8.62 -8.32 0.93
C LYS A 78 7.89 -8.94 -0.26
N LYS A 79 6.74 -9.55 -0.02
CA LYS A 79 5.92 -10.16 -1.06
C LYS A 79 5.02 -9.11 -1.70
N ILE A 80 5.24 -8.84 -2.97
CA ILE A 80 4.44 -7.89 -3.74
C ILE A 80 3.64 -8.67 -4.78
N LYS A 81 2.33 -8.55 -4.72
CA LYS A 81 1.42 -9.25 -5.63
C LYS A 81 1.41 -8.57 -6.99
N PHE A 82 1.10 -9.35 -8.03
CA PHE A 82 0.89 -8.81 -9.37
C PHE A 82 -0.25 -7.78 -9.35
N SER A 83 -1.31 -8.04 -8.58
CA SER A 83 -2.42 -7.09 -8.41
C SER A 83 -1.99 -5.77 -7.75
N ASP A 84 -1.01 -5.82 -6.84
CA ASP A 84 -0.44 -4.60 -6.23
C ASP A 84 0.23 -3.75 -7.30
N MET A 85 0.98 -4.37 -8.21
CA MET A 85 1.67 -3.66 -9.29
C MET A 85 0.69 -3.03 -10.28
N VAL A 86 -0.41 -3.71 -10.60
CA VAL A 86 -1.48 -3.16 -11.44
C VAL A 86 -2.07 -1.92 -10.79
N LYS A 87 -2.39 -2.00 -9.53
CA LYS A 87 -2.95 -0.89 -8.75
C LYS A 87 -2.00 0.31 -8.67
N LEU A 88 -0.74 0.06 -8.37
CA LEU A 88 0.27 1.12 -8.31
C LEU A 88 0.47 1.80 -9.66
N ARG A 89 0.46 1.02 -10.74
CA ARG A 89 0.58 1.57 -12.10
C ARG A 89 -0.59 2.49 -12.43
N GLU A 90 -1.81 2.09 -12.08
CA GLU A 90 -2.99 2.93 -12.30
C GLU A 90 -2.91 4.23 -11.51
N LEU A 91 -2.51 4.17 -10.25
CA LEU A 91 -2.31 5.36 -9.42
C LEU A 91 -1.22 6.27 -10.01
N TYR A 92 -0.12 5.68 -10.44
CA TYR A 92 0.99 6.40 -11.07
C TYR A 92 0.53 7.12 -12.36
N GLU A 93 -0.19 6.41 -13.24
CA GLU A 93 -0.66 7.00 -14.51
C GLU A 93 -1.61 8.18 -14.28
N ARG A 94 -2.41 8.13 -13.22
CA ARG A 94 -3.31 9.23 -12.85
C ARG A 94 -2.57 10.40 -12.22
N ALA A 95 -1.45 10.15 -11.54
CA ALA A 95 -0.71 11.14 -10.78
C ALA A 95 0.50 11.74 -11.53
N LYS A 96 0.91 11.14 -12.64
CA LYS A 96 2.18 11.50 -13.30
C LYS A 96 2.29 12.95 -13.74
N ASP A 97 1.17 13.61 -14.01
CA ASP A 97 1.15 15.01 -14.44
C ASP A 97 1.17 15.99 -13.25
N TYR A 98 1.17 15.48 -12.02
CA TYR A 98 1.17 16.26 -10.80
C TYR A 98 2.48 15.99 -10.04
N PRO A 99 3.52 16.84 -10.20
CA PRO A 99 4.83 16.60 -9.59
C PRO A 99 4.82 16.49 -8.07
N GLU A 100 3.82 17.12 -7.42
CA GLU A 100 3.65 17.08 -5.97
C GLU A 100 3.05 15.77 -5.45
N VAL A 101 2.51 14.93 -6.34
CA VAL A 101 1.88 13.66 -5.96
C VAL A 101 2.88 12.51 -6.19
N LYS A 102 3.14 11.75 -5.14
CA LYS A 102 4.07 10.62 -5.13
C LYS A 102 3.32 9.32 -4.89
N VAL A 103 3.58 8.31 -5.70
CA VAL A 103 2.96 6.99 -5.60
C VAL A 103 4.05 5.96 -5.27
N GLY A 104 3.76 5.08 -4.34
CA GLY A 104 4.72 4.05 -3.99
C GLY A 104 4.27 3.08 -2.92
N ILE A 105 5.25 2.40 -2.36
CA ILE A 105 5.06 1.42 -1.29
C ILE A 105 5.80 1.89 -0.04
N THR A 106 5.13 1.76 1.10
CA THR A 106 5.77 1.87 2.40
C THR A 106 5.99 0.45 2.92
N TYR A 107 7.25 0.07 3.05
CA TYR A 107 7.62 -1.20 3.66
C TYR A 107 7.89 -1.00 5.15
N VAL A 108 7.25 -1.83 5.96
CA VAL A 108 7.41 -1.82 7.41
C VAL A 108 8.03 -3.13 7.85
N ASN A 109 9.22 -3.07 8.44
CA ASN A 109 9.80 -4.23 9.09
C ASN A 109 9.16 -4.36 10.48
N ILE A 110 8.27 -5.34 10.66
CA ILE A 110 7.52 -5.48 11.91
C ILE A 110 8.38 -5.88 13.10
N LYS A 111 9.56 -6.47 12.87
CA LYS A 111 10.48 -6.86 13.93
C LYS A 111 11.27 -5.67 14.47
N THR A 112 11.80 -4.85 13.57
CA THR A 112 12.62 -3.68 13.92
C THR A 112 11.81 -2.40 14.04
N LYS A 113 10.59 -2.39 13.52
CA LYS A 113 9.71 -1.23 13.37
C LYS A 113 10.26 -0.17 12.41
N GLU A 114 11.26 -0.53 11.60
CA GLU A 114 11.79 0.36 10.58
C GLU A 114 10.76 0.56 9.47
N VAL A 115 10.61 1.80 9.03
CA VAL A 115 9.67 2.19 7.98
C VAL A 115 10.46 2.80 6.82
N LYS A 116 10.29 2.25 5.61
CA LYS A 116 10.94 2.76 4.39
C LYS A 116 9.91 2.99 3.30
N TRP A 117 10.05 4.11 2.62
CA TRP A 117 9.21 4.42 1.47
C TRP A 117 9.98 4.24 0.16
N TYR A 118 9.32 3.60 -0.80
CA TYR A 118 9.87 3.37 -2.14
C TYR A 118 8.91 3.95 -3.16
N SER A 119 9.42 4.79 -4.08
CA SER A 119 8.63 5.30 -5.18
C SER A 119 8.21 4.17 -6.13
N PHE A 120 7.17 4.41 -6.92
CA PHE A 120 6.77 3.45 -7.95
C PHE A 120 7.91 3.12 -8.90
N ASP A 121 8.72 4.11 -9.30
CA ASP A 121 9.87 3.87 -10.17
C ASP A 121 10.90 2.93 -9.54
N GLU A 122 11.18 3.10 -8.26
CA GLU A 122 12.09 2.22 -7.52
C GLU A 122 11.51 0.81 -7.42
N VAL A 123 10.23 0.71 -7.10
CA VAL A 123 9.53 -0.59 -7.02
C VAL A 123 9.53 -1.30 -8.37
N LEU A 124 9.28 -0.56 -9.46
CA LEU A 124 9.26 -1.12 -10.80
C LEU A 124 10.64 -1.66 -11.21
N LYS A 125 11.70 -0.95 -10.90
CA LYS A 125 13.07 -1.42 -11.16
C LYS A 125 13.36 -2.71 -10.40
N MET A 126 13.00 -2.79 -9.13
CA MET A 126 13.17 -4.01 -8.34
C MET A 126 12.31 -5.15 -8.91
N TRP A 127 11.09 -4.87 -9.28
CA TRP A 127 10.17 -5.83 -9.88
C TRP A 127 10.74 -6.43 -11.15
N ASP A 128 11.25 -5.59 -12.04
CA ASP A 128 11.82 -6.04 -13.31
C ASP A 128 13.13 -6.82 -13.12
N SER A 129 13.87 -6.55 -12.05
CA SER A 129 15.12 -7.24 -11.75
C SER A 129 14.91 -8.65 -11.16
N VAL A 130 13.76 -8.89 -10.54
CA VAL A 130 13.43 -10.19 -9.95
C VAL A 130 12.72 -11.03 -11.01
N LYS A 131 13.38 -12.09 -11.48
CA LYS A 131 12.81 -12.97 -12.53
C LYS A 131 11.89 -14.03 -11.98
N GLU A 132 12.15 -14.51 -10.77
CA GLU A 132 11.37 -15.55 -10.14
C GLU A 132 10.07 -15.02 -9.58
N HIS A 133 8.97 -15.69 -9.87
CA HIS A 133 7.67 -15.41 -9.25
C HIS A 133 7.15 -16.65 -8.55
N HIS A 134 6.25 -16.44 -7.62
CA HIS A 134 5.62 -17.48 -6.80
C HIS A 134 4.11 -17.42 -6.97
N THR A 135 3.46 -18.54 -6.73
CA THR A 135 2.01 -18.64 -6.81
C THR A 135 1.47 -19.01 -5.43
N TYR A 136 0.43 -18.30 -5.00
CA TYR A 136 -0.27 -18.69 -3.78
C TYR A 136 -1.06 -19.99 -4.02
N HIS A 137 -1.18 -20.81 -3.00
CA HIS A 137 -1.99 -22.04 -3.08
C HIS A 137 -3.48 -21.73 -3.19
N GLU A 138 -3.91 -20.57 -2.72
CA GLU A 138 -5.29 -20.13 -2.80
C GLU A 138 -5.52 -19.33 -4.07
N LYS A 139 -6.65 -19.59 -4.73
CA LYS A 139 -7.10 -18.80 -5.86
C LYS A 139 -7.88 -17.58 -5.36
N ASP A 140 -7.93 -16.51 -6.15
CA ASP A 140 -8.79 -15.38 -5.86
C ASP A 140 -10.27 -15.74 -6.07
N PHE A 141 -11.16 -14.80 -5.79
CA PHE A 141 -12.60 -15.04 -5.93
C PHE A 141 -13.05 -15.25 -7.38
N LYS A 142 -12.22 -14.93 -8.37
CA LYS A 142 -12.46 -15.20 -9.79
C LYS A 142 -11.89 -16.55 -10.24
N GLY A 143 -11.32 -17.30 -9.32
CA GLY A 143 -10.68 -18.58 -9.63
C GLY A 143 -9.30 -18.46 -10.25
N GLN A 144 -8.73 -17.27 -10.28
CA GLN A 144 -7.39 -17.00 -10.82
C GLN A 144 -6.31 -17.21 -9.76
N GLU A 145 -5.15 -17.72 -10.18
CA GLU A 145 -4.01 -17.88 -9.30
C GLU A 145 -3.45 -16.53 -8.89
N LYS A 146 -3.23 -16.36 -7.58
CA LYS A 146 -2.57 -15.17 -7.05
C LYS A 146 -1.07 -15.35 -7.16
N ARG A 147 -0.41 -14.47 -7.88
CA ARG A 147 1.04 -14.48 -8.06
C ARG A 147 1.70 -13.31 -7.36
N TYR A 148 2.92 -13.51 -6.93
CA TYR A 148 3.71 -12.48 -6.27
C TYR A 148 5.20 -12.66 -6.56
N LYS A 149 5.95 -11.59 -6.35
CA LYS A 149 7.42 -11.62 -6.33
C LYS A 149 7.90 -11.19 -4.94
N ILE A 150 9.06 -11.66 -4.55
CA ILE A 150 9.73 -11.22 -3.33
C ILE A 150 10.76 -10.17 -3.74
N LEU A 151 10.54 -8.92 -3.33
CA LEU A 151 11.41 -7.81 -3.70
C LEU A 151 12.43 -7.51 -2.59
N PRO A 152 13.61 -6.94 -2.95
CA PRO A 152 14.64 -6.59 -1.96
C PRO A 152 14.33 -5.27 -1.24
N LEU A 153 13.21 -5.22 -0.59
CA LEU A 153 12.76 -4.03 0.15
C LEU A 153 13.55 -3.82 1.44
#